data_a6e7fa99522d7d0adbc340382bb508ff
#
_entry.id   a6e7fa99522d7d0adbc340382bb508ff
#
_cell.length_a   1.000
_cell.length_b   1.000
_cell.length_c   1.000
_cell.angle_alpha   90.00
_cell.angle_beta   90.00
_cell.angle_gamma   90.00
#
_symmetry.space_group_name_H-M   'P 1'
#
loop_
_entity.id
_entity.type
_entity.pdbx_description
1 polymer ?
#
loop_
_entity_poly.entity_id
_entity_poly.type
_entity_poly.pdbx_seq_one_letter_code
_entity_poly.pdbx_strand_id
1 'polypeptide(L)'
;MKLKMMLALVCASLLGLAMPAGAATGLANGPDASAECLSCHDDEDLPDMSRGPHALTAKKPPMLNAAEAMSRRSMAEAGDPRTPTCIACHGASPTHVKKPEGAKERPRPDVVYGKKTTLTADERSGICLDCHKKDAKRMLWAGSQHQGADLACNACHKVHTNRDKVMAKATQTEVCYACHKAQRAQMSRPSHHPVPEGKMACSDCHNTHGSIGPKLAKRDSTNATCYTCHAEKRGPFVHPHEPVTEDCASCHNPHGSTVAAMLKARPPMLCQQCHTPHVAGGVGALGGQPGVFAPAVPGQSRPEVTANSSGKNVVNLWQGRSCLNCHTQIHGSNNPSATNPTPRYMLR
;
A
#
# COMPACT_ATOMS: atom_id res chain seq x y z
N MET A 1 8.27 52.20 -45.98
CA MET A 1 7.67 53.28 -45.15
C MET A 1 7.35 52.71 -43.78
N LYS A 2 8.19 52.96 -42.87
CA LYS A 2 8.09 53.48 -41.49
C LYS A 2 6.78 53.11 -40.76
N LEU A 3 6.85 52.14 -39.88
CA LEU A 3 5.95 52.07 -38.71
C LEU A 3 6.80 52.00 -37.45
N LYS A 4 6.86 53.11 -36.75
CA LYS A 4 7.56 53.32 -35.49
C LYS A 4 6.73 52.77 -34.31
N MET A 5 7.41 51.95 -33.53
CA MET A 5 7.43 51.97 -32.07
C MET A 5 6.40 52.89 -31.36
N MET A 6 5.58 52.25 -30.51
CA MET A 6 5.19 52.83 -29.21
C MET A 6 5.27 51.73 -28.14
N LEU A 7 6.33 51.83 -27.37
CA LEU A 7 6.55 51.10 -26.13
C LEU A 7 5.81 51.88 -25.03
N ALA A 8 4.68 51.39 -24.58
CA ALA A 8 4.02 51.93 -23.39
C ALA A 8 4.48 51.11 -22.18
N LEU A 9 5.32 51.73 -21.37
CA LEU A 9 5.63 51.29 -20.01
C LEU A 9 4.33 51.30 -19.17
N VAL A 10 3.81 50.15 -18.80
CA VAL A 10 2.88 50.06 -17.69
C VAL A 10 3.68 49.53 -16.48
N CYS A 11 4.17 50.43 -15.69
CA CYS A 11 4.59 50.18 -14.32
C CYS A 11 3.34 49.87 -13.47
N ALA A 12 2.92 48.60 -13.41
CA ALA A 12 1.98 48.19 -12.40
C ALA A 12 2.75 47.94 -11.11
N SER A 13 2.55 48.80 -10.17
CA SER A 13 2.94 48.71 -8.78
C SER A 13 2.32 47.49 -8.14
N LEU A 14 3.06 46.39 -8.11
CA LEU A 14 2.81 45.25 -7.25
C LEU A 14 3.09 45.69 -5.80
N LEU A 15 2.08 46.19 -5.12
CA LEU A 15 2.06 46.17 -3.66
C LEU A 15 2.03 44.71 -3.25
N GLY A 16 3.19 44.14 -3.00
CA GLY A 16 3.34 42.89 -2.30
C GLY A 16 2.80 43.06 -0.89
N LEU A 17 1.64 42.50 -0.64
CA LEU A 17 1.21 42.16 0.71
C LEU A 17 2.26 41.16 1.23
N ALA A 18 3.27 41.68 1.90
CA ALA A 18 4.16 40.88 2.74
C ALA A 18 3.28 40.30 3.84
N MET A 19 2.84 39.07 3.68
CA MET A 19 2.39 38.28 4.81
C MET A 19 3.56 38.30 5.80
N PRO A 20 3.31 38.59 7.09
CA PRO A 20 4.34 38.42 8.07
C PRO A 20 4.74 36.95 8.03
N ALA A 21 5.96 36.68 7.58
CA ALA A 21 6.62 35.40 7.81
C ALA A 21 6.58 35.25 9.34
N GLY A 22 5.67 34.41 9.81
CA GLY A 22 5.66 33.99 11.20
C GLY A 22 7.07 33.52 11.50
N ALA A 23 7.76 34.28 12.36
CA ALA A 23 9.07 33.93 12.82
C ALA A 23 8.98 32.48 13.28
N ALA A 24 9.70 31.60 12.61
CA ALA A 24 10.01 30.28 13.12
C ALA A 24 10.79 30.56 14.42
N THR A 25 10.04 30.71 15.50
CA THR A 25 10.62 30.69 16.86
C THR A 25 11.30 29.35 16.95
N GLY A 26 12.63 29.38 17.06
CA GLY A 26 13.44 28.19 17.14
C GLY A 26 12.77 27.23 18.13
N LEU A 27 12.39 26.05 17.61
CA LEU A 27 11.75 25.02 18.39
C LEU A 27 12.69 24.73 19.58
N ALA A 28 12.23 25.07 20.78
CA ALA A 28 12.95 24.72 21.99
C ALA A 28 12.92 23.19 22.08
N ASN A 29 14.01 22.57 21.70
CA ASN A 29 14.20 21.12 21.78
C ASN A 29 14.91 20.82 23.08
N GLY A 30 14.35 19.95 23.90
CA GLY A 30 14.95 19.50 25.15
C GLY A 30 13.90 19.10 26.19
N PRO A 31 14.26 18.31 27.20
CA PRO A 31 13.34 17.80 28.20
C PRO A 31 12.63 18.91 28.98
N ASP A 32 13.28 20.05 29.22
CA ASP A 32 12.71 21.15 29.97
C ASP A 32 11.56 21.86 29.26
N ALA A 33 11.54 21.83 27.92
CA ALA A 33 10.48 22.48 27.15
C ALA A 33 9.11 21.79 27.24
N SER A 34 9.05 20.58 27.79
CA SER A 34 7.81 19.84 28.05
C SER A 34 7.39 19.89 29.52
N ALA A 35 8.27 20.31 30.44
CA ALA A 35 8.04 20.26 31.88
C ALA A 35 6.80 21.08 32.31
N GLU A 36 6.59 22.24 31.69
CA GLU A 36 5.43 23.07 31.98
C GLU A 36 4.11 22.39 31.59
N CYS A 37 4.09 21.64 30.49
CA CYS A 37 2.92 20.87 30.06
C CYS A 37 2.65 19.70 31.01
N LEU A 38 3.71 18.99 31.41
CA LEU A 38 3.61 17.83 32.28
C LEU A 38 3.23 18.17 33.73
N SER A 39 3.28 19.44 34.11
CA SER A 39 2.79 19.87 35.43
C SER A 39 1.25 19.78 35.56
N CYS A 40 0.54 19.66 34.45
CA CYS A 40 -0.92 19.49 34.41
C CYS A 40 -1.36 18.22 33.65
N HIS A 41 -0.54 17.77 32.68
CA HIS A 41 -0.79 16.56 31.92
C HIS A 41 0.13 15.46 32.45
N ASP A 42 -0.36 14.73 33.43
CA ASP A 42 0.32 13.61 34.06
C ASP A 42 0.00 12.26 33.38
N ASP A 43 0.47 11.18 33.97
CA ASP A 43 0.30 9.81 33.44
C ASP A 43 -1.15 9.35 33.40
N GLU A 44 -2.09 9.98 34.13
CA GLU A 44 -3.50 9.66 34.07
C GLU A 44 -4.16 10.19 32.78
N ASP A 45 -3.74 11.37 32.33
CA ASP A 45 -4.27 12.03 31.12
C ASP A 45 -3.56 11.57 29.84
N LEU A 46 -2.29 11.15 29.93
CA LEU A 46 -1.46 10.76 28.80
C LEU A 46 -1.11 9.28 28.85
N PRO A 47 -1.35 8.52 27.79
CA PRO A 47 -0.85 7.16 27.68
C PRO A 47 0.67 7.12 27.80
N ASP A 48 1.21 6.08 28.41
CA ASP A 48 2.65 5.87 28.49
C ASP A 48 3.30 5.90 27.08
N MET A 49 4.16 6.89 26.86
CA MET A 49 4.90 7.12 25.63
C MET A 49 6.40 6.84 25.78
N SER A 50 6.86 6.45 26.96
CA SER A 50 8.28 6.37 27.33
C SER A 50 9.13 5.48 26.39
N ARG A 51 8.49 4.59 25.67
CA ARG A 51 9.09 3.68 24.68
C ARG A 51 8.70 4.01 23.24
N GLY A 52 7.88 5.03 23.03
CA GLY A 52 7.43 5.47 21.71
C GLY A 52 8.55 6.11 20.90
N PRO A 53 8.45 6.12 19.56
CA PRO A 53 9.50 6.69 18.70
C PRO A 53 9.78 8.17 18.98
N HIS A 54 8.81 8.93 19.44
CA HIS A 54 8.94 10.35 19.75
C HIS A 54 9.31 10.64 21.22
N ALA A 55 9.16 9.67 22.10
CA ALA A 55 9.57 9.81 23.50
C ALA A 55 11.02 9.39 23.72
N LEU A 56 11.61 8.69 22.78
CA LEU A 56 12.97 8.22 22.89
C LEU A 56 13.97 9.27 22.47
N THR A 57 14.31 10.00 23.41
CA THR A 57 15.67 10.36 23.68
C THR A 57 16.52 9.10 23.67
N ALA A 58 17.38 8.98 22.71
CA ALA A 58 18.33 7.90 22.65
C ALA A 58 17.77 6.47 22.88
N LYS A 59 17.40 5.78 21.81
CA LYS A 59 17.57 4.32 21.80
C LYS A 59 18.99 4.07 22.27
N LYS A 60 19.19 3.46 23.45
CA LYS A 60 20.48 2.94 23.85
C LYS A 60 21.01 2.10 22.68
N PRO A 61 22.03 2.54 21.93
CA PRO A 61 22.71 1.62 21.05
C PRO A 61 23.35 0.54 21.94
N PRO A 62 23.62 -0.64 21.42
CA PRO A 62 24.31 -1.67 22.19
C PRO A 62 25.58 -1.08 22.79
N MET A 63 25.71 -1.18 24.08
CA MET A 63 26.88 -0.62 24.81
C MET A 63 28.09 -1.47 24.49
N LEU A 64 29.10 -0.86 23.91
CA LEU A 64 30.34 -1.52 23.56
C LEU A 64 31.32 -1.54 24.73
N ASN A 65 31.26 -0.52 25.63
CA ASN A 65 32.08 -0.46 26.84
C ASN A 65 31.51 0.48 27.91
N ALA A 66 32.04 0.41 29.13
CA ALA A 66 31.56 1.19 30.26
C ALA A 66 31.79 2.72 30.14
N ALA A 67 32.83 3.16 29.45
CA ALA A 67 33.11 4.59 29.22
C ALA A 67 32.15 5.21 28.24
N GLU A 68 31.79 4.50 27.16
CA GLU A 68 30.74 4.91 26.24
C GLU A 68 29.35 4.92 26.91
N ALA A 69 29.09 3.98 27.82
CA ALA A 69 27.88 3.94 28.62
C ALA A 69 27.73 5.19 29.49
N MET A 70 28.82 5.65 30.08
CA MET A 70 28.82 6.82 30.96
C MET A 70 28.68 8.14 30.19
N SER A 71 29.38 8.26 29.06
CA SER A 71 29.23 9.40 28.14
C SER A 71 27.81 9.52 27.56
N ARG A 72 27.18 8.40 27.22
CA ARG A 72 25.83 8.37 26.70
C ARG A 72 24.73 8.56 27.75
N ARG A 73 25.03 8.20 29.00
CA ARG A 73 24.12 8.48 30.12
C ARG A 73 24.00 9.99 30.36
N SER A 74 25.11 10.72 30.28
CA SER A 74 25.09 12.19 30.38
C SER A 74 24.35 12.84 29.19
N MET A 75 24.47 12.28 27.99
CA MET A 75 23.73 12.75 26.84
C MET A 75 22.21 12.41 26.87
N ALA A 76 21.87 11.25 27.47
CA ALA A 76 20.48 10.87 27.69
C ALA A 76 19.81 11.73 28.76
N GLU A 77 20.54 12.15 29.77
CA GLU A 77 20.09 13.05 30.81
C GLU A 77 19.93 14.49 30.27
N ALA A 78 20.73 14.88 29.29
CA ALA A 78 20.61 16.18 28.62
C ALA A 78 19.46 16.22 27.55
N GLY A 79 18.84 15.09 27.28
CA GLY A 79 17.85 14.94 26.21
C GLY A 79 18.46 14.91 24.80
N ASP A 80 17.86 14.17 23.90
CA ASP A 80 18.24 14.22 22.48
C ASP A 80 17.55 15.42 21.82
N PRO A 81 18.31 16.39 21.27
CA PRO A 81 17.73 17.58 20.64
C PRO A 81 16.84 17.26 19.43
N ARG A 82 16.88 16.02 18.93
CA ARG A 82 15.99 15.54 17.86
C ARG A 82 14.64 15.06 18.39
N THR A 83 14.50 14.87 19.70
CA THR A 83 13.24 14.42 20.30
C THR A 83 12.27 15.62 20.31
N PRO A 84 11.10 15.49 19.66
CA PRO A 84 10.13 16.57 19.65
C PRO A 84 9.54 16.73 21.06
N THR A 85 9.36 17.99 21.46
CA THR A 85 8.66 18.36 22.67
C THR A 85 7.16 18.48 22.45
N CYS A 86 6.38 18.63 23.50
CA CYS A 86 4.93 18.90 23.40
C CYS A 86 4.66 20.11 22.51
N ILE A 87 5.44 21.17 22.67
CA ILE A 87 5.32 22.43 21.92
C ILE A 87 5.58 22.22 20.42
N ALA A 88 6.46 21.32 20.04
CA ALA A 88 6.77 21.05 18.65
C ALA A 88 5.55 20.53 17.86
N CYS A 89 4.60 19.89 18.53
CA CYS A 89 3.39 19.36 17.93
C CYS A 89 2.14 20.20 18.27
N HIS A 90 2.04 20.71 19.50
CA HIS A 90 0.84 21.38 20.01
C HIS A 90 0.93 22.92 20.01
N GLY A 91 2.07 23.49 19.62
CA GLY A 91 2.35 24.91 19.73
C GLY A 91 2.64 25.35 21.17
N ALA A 92 3.10 26.58 21.35
CA ALA A 92 3.43 27.11 22.67
C ALA A 92 2.19 27.30 23.55
N SER A 93 1.05 27.57 22.94
CA SER A 93 -0.28 27.61 23.59
C SER A 93 -0.35 28.50 24.86
N PRO A 94 0.15 29.75 24.85
CA PRO A 94 0.31 30.56 26.06
C PRO A 94 -1.00 30.78 26.79
N THR A 95 -2.10 30.96 26.08
CA THR A 95 -3.45 31.16 26.69
C THR A 95 -4.00 29.83 27.26
N HIS A 96 -3.54 28.71 26.77
CA HIS A 96 -3.86 27.40 27.36
C HIS A 96 -3.04 27.19 28.64
N VAL A 97 -1.74 27.42 28.59
CA VAL A 97 -0.82 27.26 29.73
C VAL A 97 -1.20 28.19 30.87
N LYS A 98 -1.37 29.50 30.58
CA LYS A 98 -1.80 30.48 31.54
C LYS A 98 -3.23 30.92 31.20
N LYS A 99 -4.19 30.34 31.95
CA LYS A 99 -5.60 30.69 31.77
C LYS A 99 -5.78 32.22 31.97
N PRO A 100 -6.37 32.91 30.97
CA PRO A 100 -6.64 34.34 31.10
C PRO A 100 -7.52 34.65 32.30
N GLU A 101 -7.25 35.76 32.96
CA GLU A 101 -8.06 36.23 34.09
C GLU A 101 -9.52 36.46 33.62
N GLY A 102 -10.49 36.00 34.40
CA GLY A 102 -11.91 36.12 34.08
C GLY A 102 -12.44 35.06 33.07
N ALA A 103 -11.60 34.26 32.44
CA ALA A 103 -12.07 33.21 31.55
C ALA A 103 -12.79 32.10 32.35
N LYS A 104 -14.02 31.74 31.93
CA LYS A 104 -14.77 30.65 32.58
C LYS A 104 -14.08 29.31 32.40
N GLU A 105 -13.63 29.02 31.19
CA GLU A 105 -12.94 27.79 30.83
C GLU A 105 -11.51 28.07 30.35
N ARG A 106 -10.63 27.10 30.47
CA ARG A 106 -9.27 27.17 29.92
C ARG A 106 -9.37 27.10 28.39
N PRO A 107 -8.79 28.04 27.63
CA PRO A 107 -8.70 27.94 26.18
C PRO A 107 -8.03 26.65 25.74
N ARG A 108 -8.32 26.19 24.52
CA ARG A 108 -7.66 25.03 23.96
C ARG A 108 -6.22 25.34 23.56
N PRO A 109 -5.35 24.31 23.46
CA PRO A 109 -4.04 24.50 22.84
C PRO A 109 -4.15 24.99 21.40
N ASP A 110 -3.10 25.65 20.91
CA ASP A 110 -3.05 26.18 19.53
C ASP A 110 -3.29 25.09 18.49
N VAL A 111 -2.75 23.88 18.73
CA VAL A 111 -2.91 22.73 17.86
C VAL A 111 -3.59 21.58 18.59
N VAL A 112 -4.70 21.12 18.04
CA VAL A 112 -5.47 19.96 18.52
C VAL A 112 -5.63 18.97 17.38
N TYR A 113 -5.30 17.69 17.62
CA TYR A 113 -5.38 16.62 16.62
C TYR A 113 -6.69 15.80 16.68
N GLY A 114 -7.50 15.98 17.71
CA GLY A 114 -8.75 15.24 17.91
C GLY A 114 -9.95 15.81 17.13
N LYS A 115 -11.13 15.28 17.42
CA LYS A 115 -12.41 15.69 16.80
C LYS A 115 -12.75 17.18 16.94
N LYS A 116 -12.11 17.85 17.89
CA LYS A 116 -12.35 19.28 18.20
C LYS A 116 -11.32 20.20 17.52
N THR A 117 -10.53 19.68 16.58
CA THR A 117 -9.57 20.48 15.81
C THR A 117 -10.28 21.49 14.92
N THR A 118 -9.67 22.64 14.75
CA THR A 118 -10.07 23.66 13.75
C THR A 118 -9.14 23.65 12.54
N LEU A 119 -8.04 22.87 12.63
CA LEU A 119 -7.04 22.77 11.58
C LEU A 119 -7.49 21.78 10.50
N THR A 120 -7.19 22.10 9.26
CA THR A 120 -7.34 21.17 8.12
C THR A 120 -6.43 19.95 8.25
N ALA A 121 -6.66 18.94 7.44
CA ALA A 121 -5.78 17.77 7.42
C ALA A 121 -4.36 18.13 6.96
N ASP A 122 -4.23 19.04 6.02
CA ASP A 122 -2.94 19.50 5.52
C ASP A 122 -2.15 20.29 6.56
N GLU A 123 -2.79 21.19 7.30
CA GLU A 123 -2.13 21.92 8.40
C GLU A 123 -1.63 20.96 9.47
N ARG A 124 -2.44 19.99 9.88
CA ARG A 124 -2.02 18.96 10.86
C ARG A 124 -0.89 18.09 10.34
N SER A 125 -0.93 17.74 9.06
CA SER A 125 0.13 16.96 8.40
C SER A 125 1.40 17.77 8.23
N GLY A 126 1.29 19.08 7.97
CA GLY A 126 2.41 20.01 7.83
C GLY A 126 3.32 19.98 9.04
N ILE A 127 2.75 20.00 10.25
CA ILE A 127 3.49 19.93 11.51
C ILE A 127 4.38 18.65 11.58
N CYS A 128 3.85 17.54 11.13
CA CYS A 128 4.63 16.29 11.06
C CYS A 128 5.70 16.36 9.98
N LEU A 129 5.37 16.94 8.83
CA LEU A 129 6.25 17.04 7.67
C LEU A 129 7.41 18.01 7.89
N ASP A 130 7.34 18.95 8.82
CA ASP A 130 8.49 19.80 9.15
C ASP A 130 9.73 18.98 9.49
N CYS A 131 9.56 17.85 10.16
CA CYS A 131 10.64 16.92 10.45
C CYS A 131 10.70 15.74 9.45
N HIS A 132 9.53 15.26 8.99
CA HIS A 132 9.42 14.00 8.25
C HIS A 132 9.41 14.14 6.71
N LYS A 133 9.45 15.35 6.13
CA LYS A 133 9.41 15.59 4.68
C LYS A 133 10.57 14.98 3.89
N LYS A 134 11.74 14.81 4.52
CA LYS A 134 12.94 14.26 3.86
C LYS A 134 12.97 12.73 3.77
N ASP A 135 12.02 12.03 4.36
CA ASP A 135 11.96 10.57 4.29
C ASP A 135 11.41 10.14 2.92
N ALA A 136 12.19 9.33 2.22
CA ALA A 136 11.87 8.84 0.88
C ALA A 136 10.49 8.15 0.79
N LYS A 137 10.04 7.50 1.87
CA LYS A 137 8.72 6.85 1.90
C LYS A 137 7.55 7.84 1.92
N ARG A 138 7.80 9.11 2.26
CA ARG A 138 6.79 10.17 2.39
C ARG A 138 6.91 11.25 1.33
N MET A 139 7.92 11.19 0.46
CA MET A 139 8.15 12.19 -0.59
C MET A 139 6.94 12.45 -1.49
N LEU A 140 6.11 11.42 -1.70
CA LEU A 140 4.93 11.49 -2.56
C LEU A 140 3.63 11.69 -1.77
N TRP A 141 3.72 12.15 -0.51
CA TRP A 141 2.53 12.44 0.29
C TRP A 141 1.69 13.54 -0.38
N ALA A 142 2.32 14.63 -0.79
CA ALA A 142 1.66 15.68 -1.53
C ALA A 142 1.11 15.14 -2.86
N GLY A 143 -0.21 15.27 -3.06
CA GLY A 143 -0.92 14.72 -4.21
C GLY A 143 -1.27 13.23 -4.07
N SER A 144 -0.98 12.59 -2.94
CA SER A 144 -1.38 11.19 -2.73
C SER A 144 -2.89 11.05 -2.57
N GLN A 145 -3.40 9.85 -2.82
CA GLN A 145 -4.83 9.54 -2.68
C GLN A 145 -5.34 9.74 -1.25
N HIS A 146 -4.52 9.48 -0.24
CA HIS A 146 -4.90 9.68 1.15
C HIS A 146 -4.92 11.16 1.54
N GLN A 147 -3.99 11.97 1.05
CA GLN A 147 -4.06 13.42 1.21
C GLN A 147 -5.30 13.99 0.51
N GLY A 148 -5.55 13.59 -0.74
CA GLY A 148 -6.73 14.01 -1.50
C GLY A 148 -8.06 13.58 -0.88
N ALA A 149 -8.05 12.57 0.01
CA ALA A 149 -9.19 12.16 0.82
C ALA A 149 -9.27 12.86 2.17
N ASP A 150 -8.58 13.99 2.35
CA ASP A 150 -8.54 14.81 3.57
C ASP A 150 -8.08 14.04 4.82
N LEU A 151 -7.14 13.11 4.65
CA LEU A 151 -6.54 12.36 5.75
C LEU A 151 -5.26 13.03 6.24
N ALA A 152 -5.20 13.29 7.54
CA ALA A 152 -3.97 13.75 8.19
C ALA A 152 -3.16 12.55 8.71
N CYS A 153 -1.86 12.75 8.95
CA CYS A 153 -0.97 11.71 9.47
C CYS A 153 -1.52 11.03 10.73
N ASN A 154 -2.14 11.80 11.63
CA ASN A 154 -2.72 11.31 12.88
C ASN A 154 -4.01 10.48 12.69
N ALA A 155 -4.56 10.40 11.47
CA ALA A 155 -5.69 9.50 11.18
C ALA A 155 -5.25 8.03 11.30
N CYS A 156 -4.01 7.75 10.90
CA CYS A 156 -3.41 6.41 10.94
C CYS A 156 -2.41 6.25 12.08
N HIS A 157 -1.57 7.26 12.31
CA HIS A 157 -0.53 7.23 13.32
C HIS A 157 -1.02 7.71 14.69
N LYS A 158 -0.65 6.99 15.72
CA LYS A 158 -0.87 7.37 17.12
C LYS A 158 0.47 7.67 17.77
N VAL A 159 0.67 8.94 18.12
CA VAL A 159 1.93 9.41 18.70
C VAL A 159 1.98 9.18 20.21
N HIS A 160 0.87 9.44 20.92
CA HIS A 160 0.76 9.19 22.35
C HIS A 160 0.56 7.70 22.64
N THR A 161 1.59 6.91 22.33
CA THR A 161 1.60 5.46 22.57
C THR A 161 3.00 4.90 22.48
N ASN A 162 3.29 3.88 23.25
CA ASN A 162 4.53 3.10 23.13
C ASN A 162 4.58 2.25 21.86
N ARG A 163 3.43 1.95 21.28
CA ARG A 163 3.33 1.08 20.10
C ARG A 163 2.26 1.58 19.14
N ASP A 164 2.69 2.24 18.10
CA ASP A 164 1.79 2.64 17.02
C ASP A 164 1.36 1.41 16.19
N LYS A 165 0.06 1.13 16.21
CA LYS A 165 -0.53 -0.07 15.56
C LYS A 165 -0.23 -0.12 14.06
N VAL A 166 -0.18 1.01 13.36
CA VAL A 166 0.06 1.03 11.91
C VAL A 166 1.49 0.66 11.55
N MET A 167 2.42 0.76 12.50
CA MET A 167 3.85 0.45 12.29
C MET A 167 4.18 -1.03 12.48
N ALA A 168 3.30 -1.82 13.06
CA ALA A 168 3.54 -3.24 13.31
C ALA A 168 2.70 -4.10 12.36
N LYS A 169 3.33 -5.07 11.67
CA LYS A 169 2.66 -5.95 10.70
C LYS A 169 1.40 -6.61 11.26
N ALA A 170 1.48 -7.12 12.47
CA ALA A 170 0.38 -7.85 13.11
C ALA A 170 -0.86 -6.98 13.40
N THR A 171 -0.71 -5.66 13.54
CA THR A 171 -1.79 -4.75 13.93
C THR A 171 -2.12 -3.71 12.88
N GLN A 172 -1.31 -3.60 11.82
CA GLN A 172 -1.50 -2.62 10.76
C GLN A 172 -2.88 -2.73 10.09
N THR A 173 -3.34 -3.96 9.88
CA THR A 173 -4.64 -4.24 9.24
C THR A 173 -5.81 -3.66 10.01
N GLU A 174 -5.76 -3.61 11.34
CA GLU A 174 -6.82 -3.02 12.17
C GLU A 174 -7.03 -1.54 11.81
N VAL A 175 -5.93 -0.81 11.58
CA VAL A 175 -5.98 0.60 11.22
C VAL A 175 -6.53 0.77 9.79
N CYS A 176 -6.02 0.00 8.84
CA CYS A 176 -6.46 0.10 7.44
C CYS A 176 -7.93 -0.29 7.26
N TYR A 177 -8.36 -1.36 7.91
CA TYR A 177 -9.74 -1.87 7.82
C TYR A 177 -10.79 -0.98 8.47
N ALA A 178 -10.41 0.04 9.21
CA ALA A 178 -11.34 1.06 9.68
C ALA A 178 -12.09 1.71 8.51
N CYS A 179 -11.40 1.95 7.39
CA CYS A 179 -11.95 2.53 6.17
C CYS A 179 -12.07 1.50 5.03
N HIS A 180 -11.09 0.61 4.85
CA HIS A 180 -11.00 -0.36 3.75
C HIS A 180 -11.81 -1.64 4.01
N LYS A 181 -13.14 -1.49 4.18
CA LYS A 181 -14.07 -2.60 4.52
C LYS A 181 -14.13 -3.67 3.44
N ALA A 182 -14.10 -3.27 2.16
CA ALA A 182 -14.15 -4.21 1.03
C ALA A 182 -12.90 -5.11 1.01
N GLN A 183 -11.72 -4.56 1.26
CA GLN A 183 -10.47 -5.31 1.33
C GLN A 183 -10.45 -6.25 2.53
N ARG A 184 -11.01 -5.84 3.67
CA ARG A 184 -11.22 -6.73 4.82
C ARG A 184 -12.05 -7.95 4.45
N ALA A 185 -13.19 -7.74 3.77
CA ALA A 185 -14.06 -8.83 3.33
C ALA A 185 -13.39 -9.74 2.31
N GLN A 186 -12.57 -9.19 1.41
CA GLN A 186 -11.79 -9.98 0.45
C GLN A 186 -10.72 -10.84 1.14
N MET A 187 -9.97 -10.28 2.09
CA MET A 187 -8.94 -11.00 2.85
C MET A 187 -9.50 -12.12 3.74
N SER A 188 -10.80 -12.13 4.02
CA SER A 188 -11.46 -13.23 4.74
C SER A 188 -11.87 -14.40 3.85
N ARG A 189 -11.61 -14.34 2.53
CA ARG A 189 -11.92 -15.42 1.59
C ARG A 189 -10.91 -16.56 1.70
N PRO A 190 -11.28 -17.80 1.29
CA PRO A 190 -10.41 -18.97 1.45
C PRO A 190 -9.04 -18.89 0.78
N SER A 191 -8.94 -18.16 -0.34
CA SER A 191 -7.68 -17.98 -1.07
C SER A 191 -7.27 -16.52 -0.99
N HIS A 192 -6.27 -16.21 -0.17
CA HIS A 192 -5.77 -14.85 0.07
C HIS A 192 -4.28 -14.86 0.41
N HIS A 193 -3.63 -13.71 0.36
CA HIS A 193 -2.30 -13.55 0.93
C HIS A 193 -2.37 -13.59 2.47
N PRO A 194 -1.34 -14.08 3.18
CA PRO A 194 -1.39 -14.31 4.62
C PRO A 194 -1.25 -13.00 5.43
N VAL A 195 -2.11 -12.02 5.09
CA VAL A 195 -2.23 -10.74 5.77
C VAL A 195 -3.00 -10.88 7.09
N PRO A 196 -4.14 -11.61 7.13
CA PRO A 196 -4.84 -11.88 8.39
C PRO A 196 -3.99 -12.63 9.41
N GLU A 197 -3.09 -13.50 8.93
CA GLU A 197 -2.17 -14.27 9.77
C GLU A 197 -0.96 -13.47 10.25
N GLY A 198 -0.88 -12.19 9.91
CA GLY A 198 0.21 -11.30 10.32
C GLY A 198 1.58 -11.58 9.66
N LYS A 199 1.64 -12.48 8.68
CA LYS A 199 2.86 -12.77 7.92
C LYS A 199 3.16 -11.71 6.86
N MET A 200 2.12 -11.07 6.35
CA MET A 200 2.19 -9.93 5.45
C MET A 200 1.41 -8.75 6.01
N ALA A 201 1.69 -7.56 5.50
CA ALA A 201 0.99 -6.33 5.82
C ALA A 201 0.56 -5.60 4.54
N CYS A 202 -0.42 -4.72 4.64
CA CYS A 202 -0.85 -3.89 3.51
C CYS A 202 0.33 -3.12 2.91
N SER A 203 1.23 -2.66 3.77
CA SER A 203 2.44 -1.94 3.40
C SER A 203 3.52 -2.79 2.73
N ASP A 204 3.37 -4.12 2.62
CA ASP A 204 4.31 -4.93 1.83
C ASP A 204 4.09 -4.71 0.33
N CYS A 205 2.85 -4.41 -0.10
CA CYS A 205 2.49 -4.13 -1.49
C CYS A 205 2.21 -2.64 -1.77
N HIS A 206 1.72 -1.88 -0.77
CA HIS A 206 1.31 -0.50 -0.93
C HIS A 206 2.23 0.49 -0.21
N ASN A 207 2.43 1.68 -0.79
CA ASN A 207 2.96 2.83 -0.08
C ASN A 207 1.84 3.83 0.17
N THR A 208 1.30 3.81 1.39
CA THR A 208 0.15 4.63 1.79
C THR A 208 0.44 6.13 1.82
N HIS A 209 1.71 6.51 1.81
CA HIS A 209 2.14 7.91 1.76
C HIS A 209 2.28 8.46 0.34
N GLY A 210 1.91 7.68 -0.66
CA GLY A 210 2.00 8.05 -2.07
C GLY A 210 2.96 7.15 -2.86
N SER A 211 2.62 6.89 -4.10
CA SER A 211 3.38 6.07 -5.02
C SER A 211 3.12 6.49 -6.45
N ILE A 212 4.05 6.24 -7.34
CA ILE A 212 3.88 6.37 -8.80
C ILE A 212 3.07 5.20 -9.37
N GLY A 213 2.98 4.09 -8.63
CA GLY A 213 2.25 2.91 -9.06
C GLY A 213 0.73 3.04 -8.89
N PRO A 214 -0.04 2.24 -9.64
CA PRO A 214 -1.49 2.27 -9.57
C PRO A 214 -1.97 1.87 -8.16
N LYS A 215 -3.02 2.54 -7.66
CA LYS A 215 -3.63 2.22 -6.35
C LYS A 215 -2.61 2.18 -5.20
N LEU A 216 -1.64 3.08 -5.23
CA LEU A 216 -0.54 3.16 -4.27
C LEU A 216 0.35 1.92 -4.21
N ALA A 217 0.42 1.12 -5.28
CA ALA A 217 1.39 0.02 -5.37
C ALA A 217 2.83 0.55 -5.23
N LYS A 218 3.69 -0.18 -4.52
CA LYS A 218 5.08 0.25 -4.24
C LYS A 218 5.95 0.45 -5.46
N ARG A 219 5.65 -0.27 -6.54
CA ARG A 219 6.36 -0.18 -7.81
C ARG A 219 5.50 0.56 -8.82
N ASP A 220 6.07 0.87 -9.95
CA ASP A 220 5.46 1.57 -11.08
C ASP A 220 4.27 0.83 -11.71
N SER A 221 4.21 -0.49 -11.52
CA SER A 221 3.15 -1.34 -12.04
C SER A 221 2.71 -2.40 -11.04
N THR A 222 1.52 -2.98 -11.28
CA THR A 222 1.02 -4.15 -10.54
C THR A 222 2.02 -5.29 -10.65
N ASN A 223 2.45 -5.61 -11.86
CA ASN A 223 3.37 -6.71 -12.14
C ASN A 223 4.71 -6.54 -11.42
N ALA A 224 5.32 -5.36 -11.49
CA ALA A 224 6.57 -5.08 -10.81
C ALA A 224 6.44 -5.22 -9.29
N THR A 225 5.28 -4.89 -8.73
CA THR A 225 4.98 -5.11 -7.30
C THR A 225 4.87 -6.60 -6.97
N CYS A 226 4.17 -7.38 -7.80
CA CYS A 226 4.02 -8.83 -7.61
C CYS A 226 5.36 -9.57 -7.74
N TYR A 227 6.18 -9.18 -8.70
CA TYR A 227 7.49 -9.80 -8.96
C TYR A 227 8.51 -9.60 -7.84
N THR A 228 8.26 -8.72 -6.88
CA THR A 228 9.13 -8.63 -5.68
C THR A 228 9.16 -9.92 -4.87
N CYS A 229 8.11 -10.72 -4.97
CA CYS A 229 7.99 -12.02 -4.29
C CYS A 229 7.81 -13.18 -5.30
N HIS A 230 7.11 -12.94 -6.42
CA HIS A 230 6.80 -13.92 -7.45
C HIS A 230 7.73 -13.81 -8.66
N ALA A 231 9.04 -13.73 -8.41
CA ALA A 231 10.06 -13.54 -9.46
C ALA A 231 10.01 -14.64 -10.54
N GLU A 232 9.61 -15.86 -10.17
CA GLU A 232 9.51 -17.01 -11.07
C GLU A 232 8.41 -16.85 -12.14
N LYS A 233 7.47 -15.91 -11.95
CA LYS A 233 6.42 -15.62 -12.94
C LYS A 233 6.83 -14.52 -13.93
N ARG A 234 7.98 -13.89 -13.71
CA ARG A 234 8.48 -12.82 -14.58
C ARG A 234 9.03 -13.32 -15.90
N GLY A 235 9.59 -14.50 -15.91
CA GLY A 235 10.34 -15.01 -17.04
C GLY A 235 11.83 -14.60 -17.00
N PRO A 236 12.52 -14.50 -18.14
CA PRO A 236 11.96 -14.46 -19.50
C PRO A 236 11.41 -15.81 -20.00
N PHE A 237 10.36 -15.74 -20.81
CA PHE A 237 9.79 -16.89 -21.50
C PHE A 237 9.92 -16.72 -23.01
N VAL A 238 10.19 -17.82 -23.73
CA VAL A 238 10.22 -17.83 -25.19
C VAL A 238 8.80 -17.55 -25.75
N HIS A 239 7.81 -18.05 -25.04
CA HIS A 239 6.39 -17.86 -25.36
C HIS A 239 5.70 -17.20 -24.17
N PRO A 240 5.74 -15.88 -24.03
CA PRO A 240 4.99 -15.20 -22.98
C PRO A 240 3.49 -15.26 -23.25
N HIS A 241 2.69 -15.31 -22.19
CA HIS A 241 1.25 -15.11 -22.29
C HIS A 241 0.95 -13.63 -22.09
N GLU A 242 0.45 -12.98 -23.11
CA GLU A 242 0.34 -11.51 -23.19
C GLU A 242 -0.39 -10.89 -21.97
N PRO A 243 -1.58 -11.36 -21.55
CA PRO A 243 -2.25 -10.78 -20.39
C PRO A 243 -1.44 -10.88 -19.08
N VAL A 244 -0.55 -11.87 -18.98
CA VAL A 244 0.36 -12.03 -17.82
C VAL A 244 1.45 -10.96 -17.83
N THR A 245 1.92 -10.59 -19.00
CA THR A 245 2.94 -9.53 -19.14
C THR A 245 2.35 -8.14 -18.90
N GLU A 246 1.06 -7.96 -19.14
CA GLU A 246 0.35 -6.70 -18.97
C GLU A 246 -0.03 -6.45 -17.50
N ASP A 247 -0.87 -7.29 -16.92
CA ASP A 247 -1.35 -7.12 -15.53
C ASP A 247 -1.76 -8.45 -14.88
N CYS A 248 -1.06 -8.86 -13.83
CA CYS A 248 -1.41 -10.01 -13.00
C CYS A 248 -2.85 -9.90 -12.45
N ALA A 249 -3.31 -8.68 -12.18
CA ALA A 249 -4.66 -8.44 -11.69
C ALA A 249 -5.75 -8.65 -12.76
N SER A 250 -5.42 -8.93 -14.02
CA SER A 250 -6.40 -9.37 -15.03
C SER A 250 -7.04 -10.70 -14.64
N CYS A 251 -6.28 -11.61 -14.07
CA CYS A 251 -6.74 -12.94 -13.66
C CYS A 251 -6.86 -13.13 -12.14
N HIS A 252 -6.04 -12.42 -11.35
CA HIS A 252 -5.96 -12.58 -9.90
C HIS A 252 -6.59 -11.42 -9.14
N ASN A 253 -7.19 -11.71 -8.00
CA ASN A 253 -7.57 -10.71 -7.00
C ASN A 253 -6.60 -10.81 -5.81
N PRO A 254 -5.62 -9.91 -5.70
CA PRO A 254 -4.54 -10.04 -4.70
C PRO A 254 -5.00 -9.92 -3.25
N HIS A 255 -6.19 -9.38 -3.00
CA HIS A 255 -6.77 -9.32 -1.66
C HIS A 255 -7.54 -10.57 -1.26
N GLY A 256 -7.88 -11.43 -2.22
CA GLY A 256 -8.51 -12.71 -1.93
C GLY A 256 -9.71 -13.04 -2.81
N SER A 257 -9.91 -14.33 -2.98
CA SER A 257 -10.95 -14.92 -3.81
C SER A 257 -11.53 -16.18 -3.15
N THR A 258 -12.70 -16.58 -3.60
CA THR A 258 -13.28 -17.89 -3.29
C THR A 258 -12.71 -19.01 -4.17
N VAL A 259 -11.87 -18.66 -5.14
CA VAL A 259 -11.23 -19.59 -6.07
C VAL A 259 -9.75 -19.73 -5.70
N ALA A 260 -9.24 -20.93 -5.78
CA ALA A 260 -7.82 -21.23 -5.52
C ALA A 260 -6.90 -20.32 -6.34
N ALA A 261 -5.69 -20.08 -5.84
CA ALA A 261 -4.71 -19.15 -6.41
C ALA A 261 -5.24 -17.72 -6.59
N MET A 262 -6.23 -17.33 -5.80
CA MET A 262 -6.86 -16.00 -5.87
C MET A 262 -7.41 -15.62 -7.25
N LEU A 263 -7.82 -16.60 -8.06
CA LEU A 263 -8.40 -16.33 -9.37
C LEU A 263 -9.74 -15.60 -9.25
N LYS A 264 -9.99 -14.66 -10.16
CA LYS A 264 -11.26 -13.89 -10.20
C LYS A 264 -12.47 -14.75 -10.54
N ALA A 265 -12.27 -15.77 -11.37
CA ALA A 265 -13.30 -16.75 -11.74
C ALA A 265 -12.66 -18.14 -11.86
N ARG A 266 -13.47 -19.18 -11.76
CA ARG A 266 -13.00 -20.55 -11.96
C ARG A 266 -12.71 -20.82 -13.44
N PRO A 267 -11.61 -21.52 -13.79
CA PRO A 267 -11.52 -22.16 -15.10
C PRO A 267 -12.67 -23.16 -15.29
N PRO A 268 -13.23 -23.31 -16.50
CA PRO A 268 -12.84 -22.65 -17.74
C PRO A 268 -13.36 -21.22 -17.93
N MET A 269 -14.29 -20.74 -17.09
CA MET A 269 -14.95 -19.45 -17.24
C MET A 269 -13.98 -18.27 -17.32
N LEU A 270 -12.90 -18.29 -16.53
CA LEU A 270 -11.87 -17.26 -16.58
C LEU A 270 -11.19 -17.21 -17.95
N CYS A 271 -10.84 -18.36 -18.49
CA CYS A 271 -10.15 -18.48 -19.78
C CYS A 271 -11.06 -18.07 -20.95
N GLN A 272 -12.34 -18.44 -20.87
CA GLN A 272 -13.34 -18.16 -21.90
C GLN A 272 -13.72 -16.68 -22.03
N GLN A 273 -13.26 -15.82 -21.12
CA GLN A 273 -13.42 -14.38 -21.29
C GLN A 273 -12.61 -13.84 -22.49
N CYS A 274 -11.56 -14.53 -22.90
CA CYS A 274 -10.68 -14.16 -24.00
C CYS A 274 -10.52 -15.28 -25.04
N HIS A 275 -10.61 -16.55 -24.62
CA HIS A 275 -10.37 -17.70 -25.48
C HIS A 275 -11.67 -18.41 -25.87
N THR A 276 -11.80 -18.69 -27.15
CA THR A 276 -12.82 -19.63 -27.65
C THR A 276 -12.39 -21.06 -27.30
N PRO A 277 -13.28 -21.87 -26.75
CA PRO A 277 -13.00 -23.29 -26.53
C PRO A 277 -12.61 -24.02 -27.84
N HIS A 278 -11.85 -25.11 -27.71
CA HIS A 278 -11.44 -25.93 -28.84
C HIS A 278 -12.64 -26.55 -29.57
N VAL A 279 -13.19 -25.85 -30.54
CA VAL A 279 -14.36 -26.28 -31.31
C VAL A 279 -14.00 -26.71 -32.73
N ALA A 280 -12.92 -26.17 -33.28
CA ALA A 280 -12.49 -26.48 -34.65
C ALA A 280 -11.30 -27.46 -34.64
N GLY A 281 -11.47 -28.61 -35.18
CA GLY A 281 -10.41 -29.58 -35.36
C GLY A 281 -10.17 -30.56 -34.21
N GLY A 282 -10.88 -30.40 -33.10
CA GLY A 282 -10.75 -31.28 -31.95
C GLY A 282 -9.36 -31.26 -31.27
N VAL A 283 -9.27 -31.81 -30.10
CA VAL A 283 -8.02 -32.09 -29.41
C VAL A 283 -7.88 -33.59 -29.29
N GLY A 284 -6.84 -34.17 -29.90
CA GLY A 284 -6.55 -35.59 -29.82
C GLY A 284 -6.30 -36.07 -28.39
N ALA A 285 -6.34 -37.35 -28.16
CA ALA A 285 -6.01 -37.96 -26.88
C ALA A 285 -4.57 -37.62 -26.51
N LEU A 286 -4.36 -37.11 -25.30
CA LEU A 286 -3.03 -36.81 -24.77
C LEU A 286 -2.81 -37.60 -23.47
N GLY A 287 -1.76 -38.39 -23.41
CA GLY A 287 -1.32 -39.06 -22.20
C GLY A 287 -2.40 -39.84 -21.44
N GLY A 288 -3.22 -40.62 -22.15
CA GLY A 288 -4.33 -41.40 -21.57
C GLY A 288 -5.60 -40.59 -21.27
N GLN A 289 -5.64 -39.27 -21.58
CA GLN A 289 -6.84 -38.46 -21.50
C GLN A 289 -7.64 -38.58 -22.79
N PRO A 290 -8.97 -38.76 -22.73
CA PRO A 290 -9.81 -38.76 -23.95
C PRO A 290 -9.75 -37.37 -24.61
N GLY A 291 -9.64 -37.37 -25.94
CA GLY A 291 -9.64 -36.16 -26.74
C GLY A 291 -10.97 -35.42 -26.68
N VAL A 292 -10.94 -34.16 -27.06
CA VAL A 292 -12.14 -33.30 -27.24
C VAL A 292 -12.33 -33.10 -28.74
N PHE A 293 -13.48 -33.48 -29.25
CA PHE A 293 -13.80 -33.39 -30.67
C PHE A 293 -14.83 -32.30 -30.94
N ALA A 294 -14.72 -31.65 -32.09
CA ALA A 294 -15.68 -30.68 -32.54
C ALA A 294 -17.09 -31.29 -32.66
N PRO A 295 -18.17 -30.50 -32.46
CA PRO A 295 -19.50 -30.96 -32.77
C PRO A 295 -19.60 -31.34 -34.26
N ALA A 296 -20.49 -32.31 -34.59
CA ALA A 296 -20.67 -32.78 -35.95
C ALA A 296 -21.05 -31.60 -36.85
N VAL A 297 -20.33 -31.51 -37.96
CA VAL A 297 -20.75 -30.64 -39.07
C VAL A 297 -21.72 -31.50 -39.92
N PRO A 298 -22.87 -30.96 -40.35
CA PRO A 298 -23.78 -31.69 -41.21
C PRO A 298 -23.06 -32.21 -42.44
N GLY A 299 -23.17 -33.54 -42.69
CA GLY A 299 -22.52 -34.21 -43.81
C GLY A 299 -21.12 -34.77 -43.53
N GLN A 300 -20.55 -34.56 -42.33
CA GLN A 300 -19.32 -35.21 -41.90
C GLN A 300 -19.62 -36.23 -40.82
N SER A 301 -19.00 -37.43 -40.95
CA SER A 301 -19.05 -38.43 -39.89
C SER A 301 -18.34 -37.91 -38.68
N ARG A 302 -19.00 -37.96 -37.50
CA ARG A 302 -18.37 -37.70 -36.24
C ARG A 302 -17.21 -38.66 -36.05
N PRO A 303 -16.02 -38.19 -35.65
CA PRO A 303 -15.07 -39.08 -35.04
C PRO A 303 -15.78 -39.74 -33.85
N GLU A 304 -15.74 -41.07 -33.76
CA GLU A 304 -16.38 -41.82 -32.67
C GLU A 304 -15.84 -41.38 -31.31
N VAL A 305 -16.54 -40.47 -30.68
CA VAL A 305 -16.33 -40.15 -29.24
C VAL A 305 -16.83 -41.31 -28.38
N THR A 306 -17.58 -42.23 -28.99
CA THR A 306 -18.33 -43.29 -28.34
C THR A 306 -17.47 -44.40 -27.74
N ALA A 307 -16.32 -44.69 -28.27
CA ALA A 307 -15.52 -45.83 -27.79
C ALA A 307 -14.88 -45.61 -26.43
N ASN A 308 -14.65 -44.35 -26.00
CA ASN A 308 -13.93 -44.03 -24.75
C ASN A 308 -14.67 -43.12 -23.80
N SER A 309 -15.88 -42.71 -24.12
CA SER A 309 -16.62 -41.75 -23.29
C SER A 309 -17.57 -42.40 -22.27
N SER A 310 -17.67 -43.71 -22.25
CA SER A 310 -18.60 -44.44 -21.35
C SER A 310 -20.03 -43.89 -21.38
N GLY A 311 -20.53 -43.46 -22.55
CA GLY A 311 -21.84 -42.83 -22.70
C GLY A 311 -21.96 -41.44 -22.15
N LYS A 312 -20.89 -40.81 -21.68
CA LYS A 312 -20.91 -39.46 -21.15
C LYS A 312 -20.93 -38.42 -22.27
N ASN A 313 -21.82 -37.48 -22.16
CA ASN A 313 -21.94 -36.34 -23.09
C ASN A 313 -20.62 -35.58 -23.19
N VAL A 314 -20.19 -35.27 -24.42
CA VAL A 314 -19.01 -34.43 -24.71
C VAL A 314 -19.08 -33.09 -23.99
N VAL A 315 -20.24 -32.52 -23.83
CA VAL A 315 -20.47 -31.28 -23.07
C VAL A 315 -20.08 -31.44 -21.61
N ASN A 316 -20.33 -32.58 -20.98
CA ASN A 316 -19.94 -32.85 -19.60
C ASN A 316 -18.41 -32.99 -19.44
N LEU A 317 -17.70 -33.47 -20.43
CA LEU A 317 -16.23 -33.48 -20.45
C LEU A 317 -15.67 -32.08 -20.53
N TRP A 318 -16.33 -31.17 -21.24
CA TRP A 318 -15.97 -29.76 -21.30
C TRP A 318 -16.25 -29.03 -20.00
N GLN A 319 -17.41 -29.24 -19.41
CA GLN A 319 -17.84 -28.55 -18.18
C GLN A 319 -17.11 -29.05 -16.94
N GLY A 320 -16.71 -30.32 -16.92
CA GLY A 320 -16.04 -30.94 -15.79
C GLY A 320 -14.51 -30.79 -15.78
N ARG A 321 -13.89 -30.31 -16.86
CA ARG A 321 -12.43 -30.21 -16.98
C ARG A 321 -11.96 -28.76 -17.08
N SER A 322 -11.02 -28.43 -16.23
CA SER A 322 -10.32 -27.15 -16.30
C SER A 322 -9.35 -27.18 -17.49
N CYS A 323 -9.22 -26.05 -18.20
CA CYS A 323 -8.17 -25.83 -19.18
C CYS A 323 -6.78 -26.12 -18.60
N LEU A 324 -6.61 -25.86 -17.30
CA LEU A 324 -5.39 -26.08 -16.53
C LEU A 324 -5.00 -27.57 -16.38
N ASN A 325 -5.88 -28.51 -16.71
CA ASN A 325 -5.51 -29.94 -16.73
C ASN A 325 -4.50 -30.24 -17.85
N CYS A 326 -4.50 -29.43 -18.90
CA CYS A 326 -3.56 -29.55 -20.02
C CYS A 326 -2.66 -28.31 -20.14
N HIS A 327 -3.22 -27.10 -19.97
CA HIS A 327 -2.48 -25.85 -20.09
C HIS A 327 -1.97 -25.38 -18.72
N THR A 328 -0.87 -25.94 -18.24
CA THR A 328 -0.32 -25.58 -16.91
C THR A 328 0.68 -24.44 -16.92
N GLN A 329 1.23 -24.11 -18.10
CA GLN A 329 2.27 -23.09 -18.26
C GLN A 329 1.70 -21.76 -18.73
N ILE A 330 0.54 -21.38 -18.20
CA ILE A 330 -0.19 -20.18 -18.64
C ILE A 330 0.50 -18.85 -18.34
N HIS A 331 1.44 -18.81 -17.41
CA HIS A 331 2.22 -17.60 -17.13
C HIS A 331 3.32 -17.34 -18.16
N GLY A 332 3.62 -18.32 -18.98
CA GLY A 332 4.64 -18.30 -20.00
C GLY A 332 5.29 -19.67 -20.14
N SER A 333 5.78 -19.99 -21.32
CA SER A 333 6.38 -21.28 -21.64
C SER A 333 7.66 -21.12 -22.46
N ASN A 334 8.61 -22.04 -22.24
CA ASN A 334 9.78 -22.18 -23.10
C ASN A 334 9.62 -23.32 -24.11
N ASN A 335 8.43 -23.91 -24.19
CA ASN A 335 8.06 -24.95 -25.16
C ASN A 335 7.08 -24.41 -26.20
N PRO A 336 7.13 -24.88 -27.47
CA PRO A 336 8.09 -25.85 -27.99
C PRO A 336 9.51 -25.28 -28.14
N SER A 337 10.49 -26.14 -28.03
CA SER A 337 11.89 -25.85 -28.30
C SER A 337 12.46 -26.99 -29.19
N ALA A 338 13.69 -26.83 -29.65
CA ALA A 338 14.36 -27.86 -30.45
C ALA A 338 14.47 -29.21 -29.72
N THR A 339 14.58 -29.17 -28.39
CA THR A 339 14.72 -30.39 -27.55
C THR A 339 13.42 -30.84 -26.88
N ASN A 340 12.40 -29.96 -26.86
CA ASN A 340 11.09 -30.28 -26.28
C ASN A 340 9.96 -29.76 -27.18
N PRO A 341 9.37 -30.62 -28.02
CA PRO A 341 8.32 -30.24 -28.96
C PRO A 341 6.94 -30.13 -28.34
N THR A 342 6.80 -30.21 -27.02
CA THR A 342 5.51 -30.06 -26.33
C THR A 342 4.86 -28.75 -26.74
N PRO A 343 3.57 -28.74 -27.13
CA PRO A 343 2.86 -27.49 -27.50
C PRO A 343 2.92 -26.42 -26.41
N ARG A 344 2.80 -25.15 -26.83
CA ARG A 344 2.83 -24.00 -25.90
C ARG A 344 1.83 -24.17 -24.76
N TYR A 345 2.26 -23.82 -23.58
CA TYR A 345 1.44 -23.82 -22.35
C TYR A 345 0.90 -25.18 -21.93
N MET A 346 1.30 -26.26 -22.57
CA MET A 346 0.86 -27.60 -22.26
C MET A 346 1.72 -28.25 -21.18
N LEU A 347 1.17 -29.32 -20.58
CA LEU A 347 1.93 -30.26 -19.75
C LEU A 347 3.10 -30.84 -20.54
N ARG A 348 4.16 -31.17 -19.82
CA ARG A 348 5.23 -31.99 -20.35
C ARG A 348 4.81 -33.45 -20.47
#